data_dd235ea93aa02874d6e719fe15019bc2
#
_entry.id   dd235ea93aa02874d6e719fe15019bc2
#
_cell.length_a   1.000
_cell.length_b   1.000
_cell.length_c   1.000
_cell.angle_alpha   90.00
_cell.angle_beta   90.00
_cell.angle_gamma   90.00
#
_symmetry.space_group_name_H-M   'P 1'
#
loop_
_entity.id
_entity.type
_entity.pdbx_description
1 polymer ?
#
loop_
_entity_poly.entity_id
_entity_poly.type
_entity_poly.pdbx_seq_one_letter_code
_entity_poly.pdbx_strand_id
1 'polypeptide(L)'
;MAVTTQNSTEYAATIATPLVKAGTTGDKGKLRTLAFTFDQDGTGDAGSIVVLGKIPAGTVKIIGGLSRFYCNIVAGSATIDIGWQAYNDADGDAVALDVDGMVDGLDVDAVGYQTMEGNTAATKLLGGNHTFSSNDGVVITVKSIAALADGDDLCGVITYIVD
;
A
#
# COMPACT_ATOMS: atom_id res chain seq x y z
N MET A 1 -15.68 -16.52 -9.33
CA MET A 1 -15.29 -15.79 -8.12
C MET A 1 -15.47 -14.31 -8.39
N ALA A 2 -15.54 -13.47 -7.38
CA ALA A 2 -15.75 -12.04 -7.57
C ALA A 2 -14.49 -11.27 -7.17
N VAL A 3 -14.21 -10.17 -7.87
CA VAL A 3 -13.17 -9.20 -7.44
C VAL A 3 -13.58 -8.67 -6.08
N THR A 4 -12.65 -8.69 -5.11
CA THR A 4 -12.89 -8.25 -3.73
C THR A 4 -12.00 -7.04 -3.39
N THR A 5 -12.45 -6.25 -2.44
CA THR A 5 -11.66 -5.20 -1.78
C THR A 5 -11.64 -5.49 -0.30
N GLN A 6 -10.46 -5.68 0.26
CA GLN A 6 -10.26 -5.98 1.68
C GLN A 6 -9.32 -4.95 2.32
N ASN A 7 -9.39 -4.82 3.64
CA ASN A 7 -8.58 -3.89 4.40
C ASN A 7 -7.48 -4.65 5.15
N SER A 8 -6.30 -4.03 5.29
CA SER A 8 -5.31 -4.50 6.25
C SER A 8 -5.85 -4.42 7.68
N THR A 9 -5.27 -5.21 8.58
CA THR A 9 -5.67 -5.24 10.00
C THR A 9 -5.57 -3.85 10.64
N GLU A 10 -4.52 -3.12 10.34
CA GLU A 10 -4.25 -1.79 10.89
C GLU A 10 -5.25 -0.75 10.35
N TYR A 11 -5.55 -0.80 9.05
CA TYR A 11 -6.55 0.11 8.46
C TYR A 11 -7.94 -0.20 8.98
N ALA A 12 -8.32 -1.46 9.08
CA ALA A 12 -9.59 -1.87 9.67
C ALA A 12 -9.76 -1.37 11.11
N ALA A 13 -8.68 -1.36 11.91
CA ALA A 13 -8.69 -0.81 13.26
C ALA A 13 -8.95 0.70 13.28
N THR A 14 -8.43 1.46 12.31
CA THR A 14 -8.62 2.92 12.25
C THR A 14 -10.02 3.35 11.86
N ILE A 15 -10.77 2.50 11.15
CA ILE A 15 -12.16 2.75 10.74
C ILE A 15 -13.19 2.04 11.62
N ALA A 16 -12.72 1.28 12.63
CA ALA A 16 -13.60 0.56 13.55
C ALA A 16 -14.40 1.52 14.45
N THR A 17 -15.58 1.10 14.86
CA THR A 17 -16.40 1.84 15.84
C THR A 17 -16.71 0.93 17.03
N PRO A 18 -16.13 1.21 18.23
CA PRO A 18 -15.28 2.34 18.58
C PRO A 18 -13.88 2.26 17.94
N LEU A 19 -13.27 3.43 17.72
CA LEU A 19 -11.93 3.54 17.12
C LEU A 19 -10.89 2.77 17.95
N VAL A 20 -10.21 1.82 17.31
CA VAL A 20 -9.06 1.13 17.90
C VAL A 20 -7.80 1.87 17.50
N LYS A 21 -7.11 2.46 18.48
CA LYS A 21 -5.82 3.09 18.22
C LYS A 21 -4.81 2.01 17.84
N ALA A 22 -4.34 2.04 16.60
CA ALA A 22 -3.10 1.35 16.25
C ALA A 22 -1.99 1.88 17.15
N GLY A 23 -1.21 1.00 17.75
CA GLY A 23 -0.09 1.39 18.63
C GLY A 23 0.88 2.27 17.87
N THR A 24 0.78 3.57 18.03
CA THR A 24 1.76 4.50 17.49
C THR A 24 3.00 4.41 18.36
N THR A 25 4.03 3.76 17.86
CA THR A 25 5.39 3.96 18.37
C THR A 25 5.70 5.44 18.16
N GLY A 26 5.75 6.19 19.26
CA GLY A 26 5.89 7.64 19.25
C GLY A 26 7.11 8.08 18.48
N ASP A 27 6.88 8.99 17.61
CA ASP A 27 7.78 9.49 16.62
C ASP A 27 8.10 10.95 16.92
N LYS A 28 9.33 11.13 17.23
CA LYS A 28 9.93 12.47 17.22
C LYS A 28 10.97 12.46 16.10
N GLY A 29 10.50 12.56 14.89
CA GLY A 29 11.37 12.63 13.72
C GLY A 29 10.57 12.81 12.44
N LYS A 30 11.21 13.27 11.39
CA LYS A 30 10.58 13.44 10.07
C LYS A 30 10.29 12.09 9.38
N LEU A 31 11.04 11.05 9.72
CA LEU A 31 10.86 9.71 9.17
C LEU A 31 9.80 8.95 9.97
N ARG A 32 8.81 8.42 9.28
CA ARG A 32 7.69 7.66 9.85
C ARG A 32 7.46 6.37 9.09
N THR A 33 6.71 5.47 9.71
CA THR A 33 6.32 4.21 9.08
C THR A 33 4.83 3.97 9.24
N LEU A 34 4.21 3.45 8.19
CA LEU A 34 2.89 2.85 8.17
C LEU A 34 3.10 1.33 8.13
N ALA A 35 2.83 0.65 9.23
CA ALA A 35 2.86 -0.82 9.28
C ALA A 35 1.51 -1.36 8.80
N PHE A 36 1.54 -2.51 8.14
CA PHE A 36 0.35 -3.21 7.68
C PHE A 36 0.53 -4.72 7.76
N THR A 37 -0.56 -5.41 8.00
CA THR A 37 -0.68 -6.86 7.94
C THR A 37 -1.99 -7.21 7.27
N PHE A 38 -1.94 -8.11 6.32
CA PHE A 38 -3.10 -8.62 5.61
C PHE A 38 -2.99 -10.13 5.50
N ASP A 39 -4.07 -10.80 5.78
CA ASP A 39 -4.29 -12.25 5.60
C ASP A 39 -5.57 -12.39 4.78
N GLN A 40 -5.49 -13.07 3.65
CA GLN A 40 -6.64 -13.30 2.77
C GLN A 40 -7.61 -14.29 3.42
N ASP A 41 -8.82 -13.83 3.70
CA ASP A 41 -9.93 -14.67 4.14
C ASP A 41 -10.77 -15.09 2.93
N GLY A 42 -10.79 -16.39 2.68
CA GLY A 42 -11.42 -16.96 1.48
C GLY A 42 -10.65 -16.68 0.20
N THR A 43 -11.34 -16.70 -0.95
CA THR A 43 -10.70 -16.54 -2.26
C THR A 43 -11.10 -15.22 -2.91
N GLY A 44 -10.15 -14.52 -3.52
CA GLY A 44 -10.36 -13.33 -4.34
C GLY A 44 -9.98 -13.55 -5.81
N ASP A 45 -10.69 -12.91 -6.73
CA ASP A 45 -10.33 -12.96 -8.15
C ASP A 45 -9.15 -12.01 -8.46
N ALA A 46 -8.50 -12.22 -9.59
CA ALA A 46 -7.53 -11.28 -10.14
C ALA A 46 -8.12 -9.85 -10.20
N GLY A 47 -7.33 -8.87 -9.81
CA GLY A 47 -7.78 -7.50 -9.65
C GLY A 47 -8.33 -7.15 -8.26
N SER A 48 -8.28 -8.08 -7.30
CA SER A 48 -8.62 -7.79 -5.91
C SER A 48 -7.69 -6.74 -5.31
N ILE A 49 -8.26 -5.86 -4.49
CA ILE A 49 -7.57 -4.72 -3.90
C ILE A 49 -7.48 -4.89 -2.39
N VAL A 50 -6.26 -4.76 -1.87
CA VAL A 50 -5.97 -4.69 -0.44
C VAL A 50 -5.67 -3.24 -0.05
N VAL A 51 -6.37 -2.70 0.93
CA VAL A 51 -6.07 -1.39 1.51
C VAL A 51 -5.02 -1.56 2.59
N LEU A 52 -3.82 -1.02 2.36
CA LEU A 52 -2.70 -1.13 3.31
C LEU A 52 -2.87 -0.18 4.49
N GLY A 53 -3.34 1.03 4.22
CA GLY A 53 -3.57 2.05 5.23
C GLY A 53 -3.62 3.45 4.64
N LYS A 54 -3.67 4.46 5.50
CA LYS A 54 -3.77 5.86 5.11
C LYS A 54 -2.54 6.62 5.62
N ILE A 55 -1.79 7.25 4.71
CA ILE A 55 -0.75 8.21 5.07
C ILE A 55 -1.39 9.54 5.48
N PRO A 56 -0.74 10.33 6.37
CA PRO A 56 -1.34 11.54 6.91
C PRO A 56 -1.52 12.65 5.87
N ALA A 57 -2.31 13.66 6.26
CA ALA A 57 -2.40 14.92 5.53
C ALA A 57 -1.07 15.68 5.51
N GLY A 58 -0.92 16.59 4.56
CA GLY A 58 0.28 17.38 4.32
C GLY A 58 1.07 16.92 3.10
N THR A 59 2.29 17.39 2.99
CA THR A 59 3.24 16.92 1.99
C THR A 59 3.97 15.70 2.53
N VAL A 60 3.73 14.54 1.95
CA VAL A 60 4.27 13.25 2.38
C VAL A 60 5.08 12.63 1.25
N LYS A 61 6.35 12.34 1.50
CA LYS A 61 7.22 11.64 0.57
C LYS A 61 7.43 10.19 1.02
N ILE A 62 6.96 9.23 0.23
CA ILE A 62 7.24 7.81 0.43
C ILE A 62 8.65 7.52 -0.06
N ILE A 63 9.41 6.77 0.74
CA ILE A 63 10.77 6.32 0.42
C ILE A 63 10.72 4.84 0.04
N GLY A 64 10.64 4.57 -1.25
CA GLY A 64 10.44 3.21 -1.76
C GLY A 64 11.52 2.22 -1.33
N GLY A 65 12.79 2.62 -1.38
CA GLY A 65 13.91 1.77 -0.99
C GLY A 65 13.99 1.43 0.51
N LEU A 66 13.27 2.17 1.37
CA LEU A 66 13.12 1.88 2.79
C LEU A 66 11.78 1.21 3.12
N SER A 67 10.85 1.17 2.16
CA SER A 67 9.57 0.51 2.29
C SER A 67 9.73 -0.95 1.90
N ARG A 68 9.41 -1.85 2.84
CA ARG A 68 9.64 -3.29 2.68
C ARG A 68 8.39 -4.06 3.08
N PHE A 69 8.14 -5.14 2.38
CA PHE A 69 7.06 -6.05 2.74
C PHE A 69 7.44 -7.50 2.44
N TYR A 70 6.81 -8.38 3.18
CA TYR A 70 6.82 -9.81 2.95
C TYR A 70 5.55 -10.17 2.19
N CYS A 71 5.69 -10.95 1.16
CA CYS A 71 4.57 -11.44 0.35
C CYS A 71 4.62 -12.96 0.30
N ASN A 72 3.46 -13.59 0.50
CA ASN A 72 3.25 -15.03 0.40
C ASN A 72 2.05 -15.29 -0.53
N ILE A 73 2.02 -14.64 -1.68
CA ILE A 73 1.02 -14.92 -2.72
C ILE A 73 1.65 -15.92 -3.68
N VAL A 74 1.26 -17.19 -3.56
CA VAL A 74 1.91 -18.32 -4.23
C VAL A 74 1.18 -18.72 -5.52
N ALA A 75 0.50 -17.82 -6.18
CA ALA A 75 -0.06 -18.09 -7.51
C ALA A 75 1.05 -17.96 -8.55
N GLY A 76 1.25 -19.00 -9.37
CA GLY A 76 2.28 -18.96 -10.44
C GLY A 76 2.11 -17.73 -11.33
N SER A 77 3.21 -17.00 -11.56
CA SER A 77 3.25 -15.71 -12.27
C SER A 77 2.46 -14.60 -11.57
N ALA A 78 2.37 -14.63 -10.24
CA ALA A 78 1.74 -13.56 -9.47
C ALA A 78 2.53 -12.26 -9.56
N THR A 79 1.85 -11.19 -9.92
CA THR A 79 2.37 -9.82 -9.81
C THR A 79 1.41 -8.96 -9.01
N ILE A 80 1.94 -7.93 -8.38
CA ILE A 80 1.16 -6.92 -7.67
C ILE A 80 1.47 -5.53 -8.18
N ASP A 81 0.47 -4.67 -8.13
CA ASP A 81 0.57 -3.24 -8.35
C ASP A 81 0.42 -2.52 -7.02
N ILE A 82 1.15 -1.43 -6.80
CA ILE A 82 1.02 -0.59 -5.60
C ILE A 82 0.73 0.84 -6.03
N GLY A 83 -0.34 1.38 -5.49
CA GLY A 83 -0.79 2.73 -5.82
C GLY A 83 -1.68 3.33 -4.74
N TRP A 84 -2.64 4.15 -5.13
CA TRP A 84 -3.49 4.91 -4.22
C TRP A 84 -4.94 4.98 -4.69
N GLN A 85 -5.85 5.19 -3.73
CA GLN A 85 -7.23 5.55 -4.03
C GLN A 85 -7.33 7.03 -4.42
N ALA A 86 -8.42 7.40 -5.09
CA ALA A 86 -8.72 8.79 -5.40
C ALA A 86 -8.72 9.66 -4.13
N TYR A 87 -8.13 10.85 -4.22
CA TYR A 87 -8.05 11.81 -3.13
C TYR A 87 -8.13 13.24 -3.66
N ASN A 88 -8.27 14.22 -2.77
CA ASN A 88 -8.09 15.63 -3.13
C ASN A 88 -6.69 16.08 -2.71
N ASP A 89 -6.01 16.79 -3.59
CA ASP A 89 -4.69 17.35 -3.29
C ASP A 89 -4.79 18.56 -2.31
N ALA A 90 -3.67 19.23 -2.05
CA ALA A 90 -3.62 20.35 -1.13
C ALA A 90 -4.37 21.58 -1.67
N ASP A 91 -4.53 21.72 -2.97
CA ASP A 91 -5.27 22.79 -3.64
C ASP A 91 -6.77 22.49 -3.72
N GLY A 92 -7.17 21.26 -3.38
CA GLY A 92 -8.54 20.77 -3.44
C GLY A 92 -8.92 20.14 -4.79
N ASP A 93 -7.96 19.98 -5.67
CA ASP A 93 -8.16 19.34 -6.96
C ASP A 93 -8.24 17.82 -6.81
N ALA A 94 -9.14 17.20 -7.58
CA ALA A 94 -9.34 15.77 -7.55
C ALA A 94 -8.19 15.03 -8.26
N VAL A 95 -7.49 14.17 -7.52
CA VAL A 95 -6.52 13.22 -8.04
C VAL A 95 -7.19 11.86 -8.20
N ALA A 96 -7.15 11.32 -9.41
CA ALA A 96 -7.79 10.04 -9.71
C ALA A 96 -7.12 8.87 -8.98
N LEU A 97 -7.88 7.80 -8.79
CA LEU A 97 -7.35 6.49 -8.42
C LEU A 97 -6.26 6.08 -9.41
N ASP A 98 -5.14 5.62 -8.87
CA ASP A 98 -4.05 5.04 -9.65
C ASP A 98 -3.51 3.82 -8.90
N VAL A 99 -3.82 2.64 -9.39
CA VAL A 99 -3.53 1.38 -8.69
C VAL A 99 -2.08 0.91 -8.85
N ASP A 100 -1.37 1.42 -9.83
CA ASP A 100 0.00 1.09 -10.24
C ASP A 100 0.97 2.29 -10.22
N GLY A 101 0.51 3.43 -9.72
CA GLY A 101 1.23 4.69 -9.76
C GLY A 101 2.57 4.72 -9.00
N MET A 102 2.80 3.80 -8.05
CA MET A 102 4.08 3.65 -7.35
C MET A 102 4.87 2.44 -7.86
N VAL A 103 4.21 1.30 -8.02
CA VAL A 103 4.81 0.04 -8.48
C VAL A 103 3.86 -0.65 -9.43
N ASP A 104 4.34 -1.02 -10.61
CA ASP A 104 3.58 -1.67 -11.67
C ASP A 104 4.18 -3.05 -11.95
N GLY A 105 3.37 -4.11 -11.76
CA GLY A 105 3.73 -5.49 -12.10
C GLY A 105 4.92 -6.03 -11.32
N LEU A 106 5.04 -5.76 -10.02
CA LEU A 106 6.08 -6.36 -9.21
C LEU A 106 5.87 -7.88 -9.10
N ASP A 107 6.87 -8.64 -9.52
CA ASP A 107 6.88 -10.09 -9.46
C ASP A 107 6.93 -10.56 -7.99
N VAL A 108 5.92 -11.34 -7.59
CA VAL A 108 5.77 -11.90 -6.25
C VAL A 108 5.43 -13.39 -6.28
N ASP A 109 5.74 -14.08 -7.36
CA ASP A 109 5.48 -15.52 -7.54
C ASP A 109 6.33 -16.40 -6.60
N ALA A 110 7.36 -15.84 -6.00
CA ALA A 110 8.15 -16.47 -4.96
C ALA A 110 7.91 -15.82 -3.60
N VAL A 111 7.60 -16.65 -2.60
CA VAL A 111 7.49 -16.20 -1.21
C VAL A 111 8.74 -15.46 -0.76
N GLY A 112 8.61 -14.26 -0.26
CA GLY A 112 9.77 -13.52 0.23
C GLY A 112 9.58 -12.04 0.49
N TYR A 113 10.71 -11.39 0.79
CA TYR A 113 10.77 -9.96 1.03
C TYR A 113 10.95 -9.19 -0.27
N GLN A 114 10.16 -8.12 -0.41
CA GLN A 114 10.19 -7.22 -1.55
C GLN A 114 10.41 -5.77 -1.07
N THR A 115 10.84 -4.90 -1.98
CA THR A 115 10.95 -3.45 -1.75
C THR A 115 10.04 -2.70 -2.73
N MET A 116 9.62 -1.50 -2.34
CA MET A 116 8.80 -0.61 -3.18
C MET A 116 9.65 0.29 -4.08
N GLU A 117 10.82 -0.17 -4.52
CA GLU A 117 11.72 0.68 -5.33
C GLU A 117 11.21 0.97 -6.75
N GLY A 118 10.07 0.42 -7.09
CA GLY A 118 9.47 0.62 -8.41
C GLY A 118 10.23 -0.05 -9.55
N ASN A 119 9.49 -0.62 -10.46
CA ASN A 119 10.04 -1.34 -11.63
C ASN A 119 9.79 -0.60 -12.95
N THR A 120 8.98 0.45 -12.96
CA THR A 120 8.77 1.29 -14.14
C THR A 120 9.93 2.26 -14.38
N ALA A 121 10.13 2.70 -15.61
CA ALA A 121 11.16 3.69 -15.93
C ALA A 121 10.93 5.02 -15.18
N ALA A 122 9.67 5.44 -15.04
CA ALA A 122 9.31 6.67 -14.33
C ALA A 122 9.63 6.59 -12.83
N THR A 123 9.24 5.49 -12.16
CA THR A 123 9.52 5.30 -10.74
C THR A 123 11.00 5.10 -10.46
N LYS A 124 11.75 4.45 -11.35
CA LYS A 124 13.21 4.32 -11.26
C LYS A 124 13.92 5.66 -11.32
N LEU A 125 13.47 6.58 -12.19
CA LEU A 125 14.02 7.94 -12.29
C LEU A 125 13.82 8.76 -11.01
N LEU A 126 12.76 8.47 -10.24
CA LEU A 126 12.47 9.09 -8.95
C LEU A 126 13.13 8.34 -7.78
N GLY A 127 13.96 7.32 -8.06
CA GLY A 127 14.59 6.47 -7.03
C GLY A 127 13.57 5.66 -6.22
N GLY A 128 12.46 5.28 -6.83
CA GLY A 128 11.36 4.57 -6.15
C GLY A 128 10.59 5.42 -5.15
N ASN A 129 10.78 6.75 -5.15
CA ASN A 129 10.09 7.65 -4.25
C ASN A 129 8.83 8.22 -4.91
N HIS A 130 7.82 8.50 -4.08
CA HIS A 130 6.61 9.20 -4.52
C HIS A 130 6.22 10.28 -3.52
N THR A 131 5.78 11.44 -4.00
CA THR A 131 5.35 12.55 -3.14
C THR A 131 3.87 12.82 -3.32
N PHE A 132 3.15 12.81 -2.22
CA PHE A 132 1.75 13.20 -2.13
C PHE A 132 1.64 14.57 -1.45
N SER A 133 0.68 15.37 -1.88
CA SER A 133 0.25 16.59 -1.19
C SER A 133 -1.26 16.50 -1.04
N SER A 134 -1.77 16.39 0.17
CA SER A 134 -3.21 16.20 0.41
C SER A 134 -3.65 16.80 1.74
N ASN A 135 -4.84 17.41 1.77
CA ASN A 135 -5.43 17.95 2.99
C ASN A 135 -6.01 16.87 3.91
N ASP A 136 -6.36 15.71 3.36
CA ASP A 136 -7.05 14.63 4.10
C ASP A 136 -6.19 13.35 4.24
N GLY A 137 -4.99 13.35 3.64
CA GLY A 137 -4.15 12.16 3.54
C GLY A 137 -4.60 11.22 2.41
N VAL A 138 -3.78 10.23 2.10
CA VAL A 138 -3.95 9.34 0.94
C VAL A 138 -4.00 7.89 1.38
N VAL A 139 -4.96 7.14 0.85
CA VAL A 139 -5.10 5.69 1.08
C VAL A 139 -4.23 4.94 0.09
N ILE A 140 -3.31 4.13 0.61
CA ILE A 140 -2.41 3.30 -0.20
C ILE A 140 -3.00 1.91 -0.36
N THR A 141 -2.92 1.39 -1.57
CA THR A 141 -3.51 0.10 -1.96
C THR A 141 -2.51 -0.79 -2.67
N VAL A 142 -2.73 -2.10 -2.55
CA VAL A 142 -2.15 -3.12 -3.42
C VAL A 142 -3.26 -3.75 -4.24
N LYS A 143 -3.02 -3.92 -5.52
CA LYS A 143 -3.88 -4.68 -6.41
C LYS A 143 -3.17 -5.96 -6.83
N SER A 144 -3.79 -7.10 -6.61
CA SER A 144 -3.28 -8.37 -7.08
C SER A 144 -3.65 -8.59 -8.54
N ILE A 145 -2.70 -8.96 -9.37
CA ILE A 145 -2.94 -9.34 -10.77
C ILE A 145 -3.33 -10.82 -10.88
N ALA A 146 -2.92 -11.65 -9.92
CA ALA A 146 -3.36 -13.04 -9.79
C ALA A 146 -4.57 -13.18 -8.86
N ALA A 147 -5.25 -14.32 -8.92
CA ALA A 147 -6.26 -14.68 -7.91
C ALA A 147 -5.57 -14.90 -6.56
N LEU A 148 -6.23 -14.45 -5.49
CA LEU A 148 -5.79 -14.65 -4.12
C LEU A 148 -6.43 -15.92 -3.55
N ALA A 149 -5.63 -16.75 -2.89
CA ALA A 149 -6.09 -17.92 -2.17
C ALA A 149 -6.30 -17.59 -0.68
N ASP A 150 -7.08 -18.41 -0.01
CA ASP A 150 -7.21 -18.38 1.45
C ASP A 150 -5.83 -18.61 2.11
N GLY A 151 -5.43 -17.68 2.99
CA GLY A 151 -4.11 -17.70 3.64
C GLY A 151 -2.97 -17.06 2.84
N ASP A 152 -3.25 -16.40 1.72
CA ASP A 152 -2.25 -15.52 1.08
C ASP A 152 -1.99 -14.29 1.97
N ASP A 153 -0.72 -14.05 2.30
CA ASP A 153 -0.29 -13.05 3.28
C ASP A 153 0.44 -11.88 2.64
N LEU A 154 0.21 -10.69 3.18
CA LEU A 154 1.00 -9.50 2.87
C LEU A 154 1.22 -8.69 4.15
N CYS A 155 2.47 -8.50 4.57
CA CYS A 155 2.79 -7.67 5.73
C CYS A 155 4.06 -6.86 5.52
N GLY A 156 4.12 -5.69 6.16
CA GLY A 156 5.31 -4.84 6.00
C GLY A 156 5.16 -3.44 6.53
N VAL A 157 6.04 -2.58 6.02
CA VAL A 157 6.09 -1.17 6.39
C VAL A 157 6.26 -0.29 5.15
N ILE A 158 5.49 0.78 5.08
CA ILE A 158 5.72 1.90 4.17
C ILE A 158 6.44 2.98 4.96
N THR A 159 7.64 3.34 4.53
CA THR A 159 8.45 4.38 5.16
C THR A 159 8.25 5.70 4.42
N TYR A 160 7.98 6.76 5.17
CA TYR A 160 7.70 8.07 4.60
C TYR A 160 8.21 9.21 5.46
N ILE A 161 8.38 10.38 4.85
CA ILE A 161 8.71 11.65 5.49
C ILE A 161 7.49 12.57 5.38
N VAL A 162 7.19 13.29 6.43
CA VAL A 162 6.18 14.37 6.45
C VAL A 162 6.93 15.70 6.55
N ASP A 163 6.65 16.61 5.63
CA ASP A 163 7.15 17.99 5.65
C ASP A 163 6.20 18.93 6.41
#